data_14a828f6680eb2258701391fa5591aa1
#
_entry.id   14a828f6680eb2258701391fa5591aa1
#
_cell.length_a   1.000
_cell.length_b   1.000
_cell.length_c   1.000
_cell.angle_alpha   90.00
_cell.angle_beta   90.00
_cell.angle_gamma   90.00
#
_symmetry.space_group_name_H-M   'P 1'
#
loop_
_entity.id
_entity.type
_entity.pdbx_description
1 polymer ?
#
loop_
_entity_poly.entity_id
_entity_poly.type
_entity_poly.pdbx_seq_one_letter_code
_entity_poly.pdbx_strand_id
1 'polypeptide(L)'
;MKTTYIKQALLTLLCIAATACTNEDYQLYDTTQKDSAFMEYINDNDEVATSVTYSFGFDIATQYVIELPVKLMGMPSDKARAFTLEPDEGTTMQEGVHYTIDHESMYIPANGVETKV
;
A
#
# COMPACT_ATOMS: atom_id res chain seq x y z
N MET A 1 -50.34 7.43 -42.23
CA MET A 1 -50.40 7.50 -40.76
C MET A 1 -49.61 6.40 -40.03
N LYS A 2 -49.65 5.13 -40.42
CA LYS A 2 -48.90 4.08 -39.71
C LYS A 2 -47.35 4.26 -39.70
N THR A 3 -46.79 4.78 -40.78
CA THR A 3 -45.33 4.95 -40.91
C THR A 3 -44.78 6.07 -39.99
N THR A 4 -45.59 7.07 -39.65
CA THR A 4 -45.18 8.18 -38.78
C THR A 4 -45.05 7.72 -37.33
N TYR A 5 -45.98 6.89 -36.85
CA TYR A 5 -45.95 6.35 -35.49
C TYR A 5 -44.78 5.37 -35.27
N ILE A 6 -44.38 4.61 -36.29
CA ILE A 6 -43.24 3.70 -36.22
C ILE A 6 -41.91 4.50 -36.12
N LYS A 7 -41.77 5.60 -36.84
CA LYS A 7 -40.62 6.47 -36.76
C LYS A 7 -40.48 7.19 -35.40
N GLN A 8 -41.65 7.62 -34.85
CA GLN A 8 -41.67 8.23 -33.52
C GLN A 8 -41.38 7.21 -32.41
N ALA A 9 -41.89 6.01 -32.50
CA ALA A 9 -41.61 4.93 -31.55
C ALA A 9 -40.15 4.50 -31.59
N LEU A 10 -39.55 4.46 -32.77
CA LEU A 10 -38.11 4.14 -32.93
C LEU A 10 -37.20 5.24 -32.36
N LEU A 11 -37.59 6.51 -32.52
CA LEU A 11 -36.84 7.64 -31.99
C LEU A 11 -36.88 7.70 -30.46
N THR A 12 -38.05 7.41 -29.86
CA THR A 12 -38.17 7.34 -28.39
C THR A 12 -37.42 6.16 -27.81
N LEU A 13 -37.39 5.01 -28.46
CA LEU A 13 -36.62 3.85 -28.03
C LEU A 13 -35.10 4.12 -28.08
N LEU A 14 -34.64 4.88 -29.08
CA LEU A 14 -33.22 5.24 -29.19
C LEU A 14 -32.78 6.22 -28.09
N CYS A 15 -33.68 7.13 -27.65
CA CYS A 15 -33.39 8.05 -26.55
C CYS A 15 -33.29 7.36 -25.19
N ILE A 16 -34.03 6.27 -24.96
CA ILE A 16 -33.98 5.50 -23.71
C ILE A 16 -32.66 4.71 -23.61
N ALA A 17 -32.09 4.26 -24.71
CA ALA A 17 -30.85 3.55 -24.74
C ALA A 17 -29.62 4.46 -24.42
N ALA A 18 -29.74 5.78 -24.57
CA ALA A 18 -28.67 6.73 -24.31
C ALA A 18 -28.51 7.10 -22.81
N THR A 19 -29.48 6.77 -21.98
CA THR A 19 -29.42 7.08 -20.53
C THR A 19 -28.88 5.92 -19.66
N ALA A 20 -28.47 4.83 -20.27
CA ALA A 20 -27.93 3.66 -19.56
C ALA A 20 -26.44 3.74 -19.23
N CYS A 21 -25.76 4.87 -19.50
CA CYS A 21 -24.46 5.15 -18.90
C CYS A 21 -24.67 5.88 -17.57
N THR A 22 -25.09 5.17 -16.55
CA THR A 22 -24.82 5.61 -15.19
C THR A 22 -23.29 5.53 -15.04
N ASN A 23 -22.66 6.68 -14.95
CA ASN A 23 -21.32 6.74 -14.37
C ASN A 23 -21.45 6.11 -12.99
N GLU A 24 -20.99 4.88 -12.83
CA GLU A 24 -20.60 4.43 -11.52
C GLU A 24 -19.55 5.44 -11.08
N ASP A 25 -19.84 6.18 -10.03
CA ASP A 25 -18.85 6.99 -9.34
C ASP A 25 -17.77 6.00 -8.84
N TYR A 26 -16.78 5.75 -9.70
CA TYR A 26 -15.55 5.16 -9.23
C TYR A 26 -15.07 6.10 -8.13
N GLN A 27 -15.08 5.61 -6.90
CA GLN A 27 -14.47 6.34 -5.80
C GLN A 27 -12.99 6.48 -6.16
N LEU A 28 -12.67 7.61 -6.78
CA LEU A 28 -11.28 7.96 -7.00
C LEU A 28 -10.62 8.03 -5.63
N TYR A 29 -9.45 7.41 -5.52
CA TYR A 29 -8.66 7.50 -4.31
C TYR A 29 -8.48 8.98 -3.94
N ASP A 30 -8.85 9.31 -2.70
CA ASP A 30 -8.75 10.68 -2.20
C ASP A 30 -7.27 11.07 -2.02
N THR A 31 -6.74 11.78 -2.99
CA THR A 31 -5.35 12.25 -2.98
C THR A 31 -5.07 13.32 -1.93
N THR A 32 -6.09 13.79 -1.21
CA THR A 32 -5.93 14.75 -0.11
C THR A 32 -5.64 14.05 1.22
N GLN A 33 -5.87 12.74 1.31
CA GLN A 33 -5.52 11.96 2.49
C GLN A 33 -4.00 11.80 2.59
N LYS A 34 -3.51 11.85 3.81
CA LYS A 34 -2.09 11.59 4.07
C LYS A 34 -1.79 10.12 3.78
N ASP A 35 -0.71 9.91 3.07
CA ASP A 35 -0.15 8.57 2.89
C ASP A 35 0.23 7.97 4.25
N SER A 36 0.04 6.67 4.38
CA SER A 36 0.44 5.92 5.56
C SER A 36 1.42 4.82 5.17
N ALA A 37 2.50 4.70 5.91
CA ALA A 37 3.42 3.59 5.77
C ALA A 37 3.08 2.50 6.80
N PHE A 38 3.24 1.24 6.42
CA PHE A 38 3.04 0.10 7.30
C PHE A 38 4.07 -1.00 6.99
N MET A 39 4.37 -1.80 8.00
CA MET A 39 5.21 -2.98 7.83
C MET A 39 4.35 -4.20 7.57
N GLU A 40 4.72 -5.00 6.58
CA GLU A 40 4.07 -6.26 6.26
C GLU A 40 5.13 -7.33 6.05
N TYR A 41 5.26 -8.21 7.01
CA TYR A 41 6.15 -9.35 6.93
C TYR A 41 5.37 -10.58 6.49
N ILE A 42 5.76 -11.17 5.37
CA ILE A 42 5.19 -12.42 4.87
C ILE A 42 6.10 -13.57 5.31
N ASN A 43 5.53 -14.56 5.99
CA ASN A 43 6.25 -15.74 6.42
C ASN A 43 6.44 -16.75 5.26
N ASP A 44 7.17 -17.82 5.52
CA ASP A 44 7.46 -18.86 4.51
C ASP A 44 6.20 -19.63 4.03
N ASN A 45 5.06 -19.42 4.66
CA ASN A 45 3.77 -20.01 4.28
C ASN A 45 2.87 -19.03 3.50
N ASP A 46 3.41 -17.90 3.04
CA ASP A 46 2.67 -16.82 2.37
C ASP A 46 1.58 -16.16 3.24
N GLU A 47 1.75 -16.18 4.55
CA GLU A 47 0.83 -15.55 5.49
C GLU A 47 1.45 -14.29 6.10
N VAL A 48 0.62 -13.27 6.36
CA VAL A 48 1.05 -12.06 7.07
C VAL A 48 1.35 -12.41 8.52
N ALA A 49 2.61 -12.31 8.90
CA ALA A 49 3.03 -12.56 10.26
C ALA A 49 2.84 -11.31 11.14
N THR A 50 2.21 -11.50 12.29
CA THR A 50 2.01 -10.44 13.29
C THR A 50 3.20 -10.32 14.25
N SER A 51 4.10 -11.30 14.24
CA SER A 51 5.34 -11.29 15.02
C SER A 51 6.39 -12.17 14.36
N VAL A 52 7.65 -11.77 14.50
CA VAL A 52 8.80 -12.53 14.03
C VAL A 52 9.78 -12.64 15.19
N THR A 53 10.29 -13.84 15.43
CA THR A 53 11.25 -14.10 16.50
C THR A 53 12.58 -14.55 15.92
N TYR A 54 13.65 -13.88 16.28
CA TYR A 54 15.01 -14.27 15.95
C TYR A 54 15.72 -14.75 17.22
N SER A 55 16.49 -15.84 17.11
CA SER A 55 17.19 -16.43 18.26
C SER A 55 18.63 -16.75 17.90
N PHE A 56 19.55 -16.37 18.75
CA PHE A 56 20.98 -16.70 18.65
C PHE A 56 21.34 -18.04 19.35
N GLY A 57 20.35 -18.77 19.86
CA GLY A 57 20.55 -19.86 20.81
C GLY A 57 21.43 -21.03 20.34
N PHE A 58 21.52 -21.29 19.05
CA PHE A 58 22.30 -22.39 18.49
C PHE A 58 23.22 -21.98 17.34
N ASP A 59 23.32 -20.69 17.07
CA ASP A 59 24.14 -20.18 15.97
C ASP A 59 25.44 -19.57 16.49
N ILE A 60 26.49 -19.71 15.68
CA ILE A 60 27.79 -19.10 15.96
C ILE A 60 27.79 -17.61 15.53
N ALA A 61 26.73 -17.19 14.80
CA ALA A 61 26.58 -15.82 14.37
C ALA A 61 26.43 -14.88 15.57
N THR A 62 27.19 -13.80 15.57
CA THR A 62 27.10 -12.74 16.57
C THR A 62 26.21 -11.58 16.14
N GLN A 63 25.77 -11.60 14.88
CA GLN A 63 24.99 -10.54 14.27
C GLN A 63 24.10 -11.11 13.15
N TYR A 64 22.90 -10.61 13.07
CA TYR A 64 21.98 -10.84 11.95
C TYR A 64 21.59 -9.52 11.32
N VAL A 65 21.46 -9.52 10.00
CA VAL A 65 20.81 -8.43 9.25
C VAL A 65 19.36 -8.83 8.99
N ILE A 66 18.45 -8.00 9.39
CA ILE A 66 17.01 -8.21 9.23
C ILE A 66 16.49 -7.11 8.32
N GLU A 67 15.92 -7.49 7.20
CA GLU A 67 15.24 -6.56 6.30
C GLU A 67 13.77 -6.44 6.69
N LEU A 68 13.34 -5.23 7.03
CA LEU A 68 11.95 -4.93 7.36
C LEU A 68 11.25 -4.37 6.11
N PRO A 69 10.29 -5.08 5.55
CA PRO A 69 9.51 -4.58 4.42
C PRO A 69 8.56 -3.49 4.88
N VAL A 70 8.66 -2.31 4.27
CA VAL A 70 7.79 -1.17 4.51
C VAL A 70 7.03 -0.87 3.24
N LYS A 71 5.72 -0.87 3.33
CA LYS A 71 4.79 -0.60 2.24
C LYS A 71 4.04 0.69 2.47
N LEU A 72 3.60 1.29 1.39
CA LEU A 72 2.80 2.50 1.40
C LEU A 72 1.33 2.16 1.16
N MET A 73 0.48 2.67 2.00
CA MET A 73 -0.95 2.78 1.75
C MET A 73 -1.21 4.14 1.12
N GLY A 74 -1.17 4.21 -0.20
CA GLY A 74 -1.30 5.47 -0.94
C GLY A 74 -0.94 5.29 -2.42
N MET A 75 -1.05 6.39 -3.17
CA MET A 75 -0.69 6.41 -4.59
C MET A 75 0.83 6.59 -4.77
N PRO A 76 1.44 6.01 -5.82
CA PRO A 76 2.80 6.35 -6.20
C PRO A 76 2.94 7.87 -6.41
N SER A 77 4.06 8.43 -6.01
CA SER A 77 4.39 9.85 -6.18
C SER A 77 5.68 9.99 -6.97
N ASP A 78 5.82 11.06 -7.70
CA ASP A 78 7.05 11.43 -8.44
C ASP A 78 8.23 11.81 -7.51
N LYS A 79 7.97 11.89 -6.20
CA LYS A 79 8.96 12.22 -5.17
C LYS A 79 9.14 11.07 -4.19
N ALA A 80 10.38 10.92 -3.73
CA ALA A 80 10.67 10.03 -2.62
C ALA A 80 9.97 10.51 -1.34
N ARG A 81 9.50 9.59 -0.50
CA ARG A 81 8.81 9.87 0.77
C ARG A 81 9.57 9.25 1.90
N ALA A 82 10.07 10.09 2.78
CA ALA A 82 10.74 9.66 4.00
C ALA A 82 9.73 9.17 5.04
N PHE A 83 10.12 8.19 5.82
CA PHE A 83 9.41 7.73 7.01
C PHE A 83 10.41 7.55 8.14
N THR A 84 9.92 7.31 9.34
CA THR A 84 10.75 7.03 10.52
C THR A 84 10.28 5.75 11.17
N LEU A 85 11.21 4.88 11.54
CA LEU A 85 10.97 3.73 12.40
C LEU A 85 11.40 4.10 13.81
N GLU A 86 10.53 3.93 14.76
CA GLU A 86 10.81 4.16 16.17
C GLU A 86 10.53 2.86 16.93
N PRO A 87 11.41 2.48 17.87
CA PRO A 87 11.13 1.36 18.75
C PRO A 87 9.93 1.68 19.65
N ASP A 88 9.12 0.67 19.94
CA ASP A 88 7.99 0.80 20.85
C ASP A 88 8.44 1.12 22.27
N GLU A 89 7.63 1.85 23.04
CA GLU A 89 7.93 2.25 24.44
C GLU A 89 8.20 1.05 25.36
N GLY A 90 7.67 -0.14 25.02
CA GLY A 90 7.89 -1.38 25.75
C GLY A 90 9.21 -2.09 25.44
N THR A 91 10.04 -1.59 24.51
CA THR A 91 11.27 -2.28 24.14
C THR A 91 12.31 -2.22 25.24
N THR A 92 13.01 -3.34 25.45
CA THR A 92 14.15 -3.43 26.36
C THR A 92 15.50 -3.32 25.64
N MET A 93 15.47 -3.26 24.30
CA MET A 93 16.66 -3.15 23.46
C MET A 93 17.06 -1.69 23.28
N GLN A 94 18.36 -1.46 23.10
CA GLN A 94 18.93 -0.12 22.91
C GLN A 94 19.64 -0.05 21.57
N GLU A 95 19.32 0.97 20.79
CA GLU A 95 20.03 1.27 19.56
C GLU A 95 21.49 1.59 19.83
N GLY A 96 22.38 1.10 18.95
CA GLY A 96 23.83 1.22 19.12
C GLY A 96 24.46 0.19 20.06
N VAL A 97 23.65 -0.55 20.83
CA VAL A 97 24.12 -1.62 21.74
C VAL A 97 23.61 -2.99 21.27
N HIS A 98 22.31 -3.11 21.11
CA HIS A 98 21.65 -4.38 20.76
C HIS A 98 21.29 -4.48 19.29
N TYR A 99 21.05 -3.35 18.64
CA TYR A 99 20.73 -3.25 17.22
C TYR A 99 21.21 -1.90 16.67
N THR A 100 21.29 -1.81 15.35
CA THR A 100 21.46 -0.57 14.59
C THR A 100 20.45 -0.53 13.47
N ILE A 101 19.91 0.64 13.19
CA ILE A 101 18.98 0.86 12.08
C ILE A 101 19.69 1.68 11.01
N ASP A 102 19.50 1.32 9.74
CA ASP A 102 19.97 2.13 8.63
C ASP A 102 18.98 3.28 8.36
N HIS A 103 19.21 4.41 9.03
CA HIS A 103 18.37 5.59 8.89
C HIS A 103 18.45 6.24 7.49
N GLU A 104 19.50 5.96 6.72
CA GLU A 104 19.67 6.52 5.38
C GLU A 104 18.75 5.86 4.36
N SER A 105 18.33 4.61 4.61
CA SER A 105 17.40 3.87 3.74
C SER A 105 15.92 4.08 4.09
N MET A 106 15.59 4.91 5.09
CA MET A 106 14.19 5.17 5.51
C MET A 106 13.43 6.06 4.55
N TYR A 107 13.26 5.63 3.32
CA TYR A 107 12.42 6.31 2.34
C TYR A 107 11.83 5.33 1.33
N ILE A 108 10.65 5.65 0.85
CA ILE A 108 10.03 4.98 -0.29
C ILE A 108 10.44 5.75 -1.54
N PRO A 109 11.07 5.10 -2.54
CA PRO A 109 11.59 5.78 -3.70
C PRO A 109 10.48 6.42 -4.55
N ALA A 110 10.84 7.38 -5.38
CA ALA A 110 9.92 7.99 -6.33
C ALA A 110 9.30 6.91 -7.22
N ASN A 111 7.99 7.02 -7.45
CA ASN A 111 7.18 6.06 -8.18
C ASN A 111 7.10 4.66 -7.55
N GLY A 112 7.68 4.47 -6.35
CA GLY A 112 7.59 3.25 -5.57
C GLY A 112 6.44 3.26 -4.58
N VAL A 113 6.07 2.07 -4.12
CA VAL A 113 5.07 1.84 -3.07
C VAL A 113 5.61 0.96 -1.93
N GLU A 114 6.85 0.52 -2.03
CA GLU A 114 7.50 -0.32 -1.03
C GLU A 114 9.01 -0.07 -0.99
N THR A 115 9.61 -0.39 0.13
CA THR A 115 11.05 -0.43 0.35
C THR A 115 11.39 -1.45 1.43
N LYS A 116 12.68 -1.70 1.64
CA LYS A 116 13.19 -2.51 2.77
C LYS A 116 14.21 -1.70 3.54
N VAL A 117 14.15 -1.79 4.84
CA VAL A 117 15.06 -1.15 5.79
C VAL A 117 15.77 -2.20 6.60
#